data_af1d35da9204309e1a38f7125d649e38
#
_entry.id   af1d35da9204309e1a38f7125d649e38
#
_cell.length_a   1.000
_cell.length_b   1.000
_cell.length_c   1.000
_cell.angle_alpha   90.00
_cell.angle_beta   90.00
_cell.angle_gamma   90.00
#
_symmetry.space_group_name_H-M   'P 1'
#
loop_
_entity.id
_entity.type
_entity.pdbx_description
1 polymer ?
#
loop_
_entity_poly.entity_id
_entity_poly.type
_entity_poly.pdbx_seq_one_letter_code
_entity_poly.pdbx_strand_id
1 'polypeptide(L)'
;MPIVTNTKDWEKVFRRQVREIGKGWTVRKSPRSETITLKVRTNNKEESTILENNPKTHADYLWKESEVGGAYARIRNIYALMMDGEHTLKQAAKLAESDAPKLVEKLNWQEAKDNFKTYKIKFGNAIKESQWNNKYEPVLSDAIKLLTSNKPPNDPAKLIDKCILHHEAGSRSREIKVGVLWQFLEYCFQRENFPPSWLPKTNRKEHIGKKPADWKSNSKDAVTDQEIINLINNLPESDKDIKDAIKLISLLGLRPIELKHLSVRKDKETNELYWWCDYQKKSSKGTTKPRELHELELVDNEGNIQKWNMLQRWNLKDVQLPNLDNVSGAAGSLSNLLRRREAWKSLNEVVKDRGENLGLYSLRHSYSLRGTVTGINSGSLADGMGHEIRTHEEAYQKSSKLTRRTEFAKAAQLLGGKK
;
A
#
# COMPACT_ATOMS: atom_id res chain seq x y z
N MET A 1 34.48 19.36 21.55
CA MET A 1 33.30 18.51 21.32
C MET A 1 32.14 19.42 20.98
N PRO A 2 31.48 19.32 19.83
CA PRO A 2 30.31 20.13 19.58
C PRO A 2 29.16 19.63 20.46
N ILE A 3 28.55 20.56 21.17
CA ILE A 3 27.35 20.32 22.00
C ILE A 3 26.22 19.87 21.04
N VAL A 4 25.88 18.60 21.06
CA VAL A 4 24.68 18.07 20.36
C VAL A 4 23.47 18.63 21.09
N THR A 5 22.96 19.76 20.64
CA THR A 5 21.67 20.28 21.09
C THR A 5 20.58 19.34 20.57
N ASN A 6 19.95 18.60 21.46
CA ASN A 6 18.84 17.73 21.17
C ASN A 6 17.60 18.60 20.81
N THR A 7 17.60 19.13 19.58
CA THR A 7 16.55 20.01 19.07
C THR A 7 15.34 19.17 18.78
N LYS A 8 14.21 19.43 19.42
CA LYS A 8 12.93 18.71 19.19
C LYS A 8 12.52 18.84 17.72
N ASP A 9 11.92 17.81 17.15
CA ASP A 9 11.59 17.77 15.71
C ASP A 9 10.67 18.92 15.28
N TRP A 10 9.71 19.31 16.11
CA TRP A 10 8.84 20.45 15.84
C TRP A 10 9.62 21.79 15.72
N GLU A 11 10.68 21.97 16.46
CA GLU A 11 11.51 23.18 16.38
C GLU A 11 12.24 23.29 15.04
N LYS A 12 12.79 22.18 14.55
CA LYS A 12 13.45 22.13 13.24
C LYS A 12 12.45 22.49 12.13
N VAL A 13 11.25 21.93 12.22
CA VAL A 13 10.17 22.16 11.28
C VAL A 13 9.73 23.63 11.32
N PHE A 14 9.46 24.19 12.48
CA PHE A 14 9.05 25.57 12.63
C PHE A 14 10.07 26.56 12.08
N ARG A 15 11.36 26.35 12.40
CA ARG A 15 12.45 27.18 11.87
C ARG A 15 12.57 27.09 10.36
N ARG A 16 12.37 25.91 9.78
CA ARG A 16 12.37 25.72 8.32
C ARG A 16 11.22 26.48 7.68
N GLN A 17 10.00 26.33 8.16
CA GLN A 17 8.82 27.02 7.66
C GLN A 17 8.99 28.55 7.64
N VAL A 18 9.53 29.10 8.72
CA VAL A 18 9.76 30.56 8.78
C VAL A 18 10.81 31.01 7.76
N ARG A 19 11.84 30.20 7.50
CA ARG A 19 12.81 30.51 6.43
C ARG A 19 12.21 30.49 5.04
N GLU A 20 11.21 29.62 4.83
CA GLU A 20 10.49 29.47 3.56
C GLU A 20 9.54 30.65 3.28
N ILE A 21 9.08 31.39 4.31
CA ILE A 21 8.28 32.61 4.15
C ILE A 21 9.07 33.69 3.39
N GLY A 22 10.34 33.87 3.74
CA GLY A 22 11.17 34.86 3.08
C GLY A 22 12.65 34.72 3.38
N LYS A 23 13.49 35.11 2.41
CA LYS A 23 14.96 35.10 2.59
C LYS A 23 15.38 35.99 3.76
N GLY A 24 16.10 35.44 4.72
CA GLY A 24 16.57 36.16 5.90
C GLY A 24 15.61 36.12 7.10
N TRP A 25 14.44 35.44 6.98
CA TRP A 25 13.48 35.25 8.07
C TRP A 25 13.87 34.05 8.93
N THR A 26 13.95 34.27 10.25
CA THR A 26 14.32 33.20 11.20
C THR A 26 13.60 33.39 12.53
N VAL A 27 13.42 32.30 13.26
CA VAL A 27 12.87 32.30 14.62
C VAL A 27 13.80 31.62 15.59
N ARG A 28 13.78 32.10 16.82
CA ARG A 28 14.53 31.52 17.94
C ARG A 28 13.77 31.65 19.27
N LYS A 29 14.13 30.81 20.22
CA LYS A 29 13.76 30.99 21.62
C LYS A 29 14.51 32.22 22.15
N SER A 30 13.82 33.09 22.85
CA SER A 30 14.47 34.22 23.53
C SER A 30 15.43 33.71 24.61
N PRO A 31 16.64 34.29 24.73
CA PRO A 31 17.60 33.86 25.75
C PRO A 31 17.18 34.14 27.20
N ARG A 32 16.31 35.13 27.39
CA ARG A 32 15.91 35.63 28.74
C ARG A 32 14.48 35.22 29.12
N SER A 33 13.70 34.79 28.17
CA SER A 33 12.31 34.39 28.36
C SER A 33 12.01 33.19 27.43
N GLU A 34 11.01 32.41 27.76
CA GLU A 34 10.62 31.28 26.91
C GLU A 34 9.80 31.72 25.69
N THR A 35 9.88 32.97 25.27
CA THR A 35 9.09 33.55 24.18
C THR A 35 9.72 33.31 22.79
N ILE A 36 8.90 33.43 21.76
CA ILE A 36 9.31 33.35 20.38
C ILE A 36 9.83 34.71 19.91
N THR A 37 11.07 34.77 19.45
CA THR A 37 11.65 35.94 18.82
C THR A 37 11.75 35.72 17.31
N LEU A 38 11.12 36.60 16.53
CA LEU A 38 11.26 36.69 15.08
C LEU A 38 12.46 37.60 14.75
N LYS A 39 13.33 37.14 13.85
CA LYS A 39 14.44 37.90 13.28
C LYS A 39 14.32 37.97 11.77
N VAL A 40 14.49 39.16 11.23
CA VAL A 40 14.43 39.43 9.80
C VAL A 40 15.70 40.17 9.38
N ARG A 41 16.36 39.66 8.37
CA ARG A 41 17.57 40.31 7.80
C ARG A 41 17.24 40.76 6.37
N THR A 42 17.21 42.08 6.16
CA THR A 42 17.02 42.72 4.86
C THR A 42 18.18 43.67 4.59
N ASN A 43 18.78 43.61 3.41
CA ASN A 43 19.79 44.57 2.93
C ASN A 43 20.86 44.97 3.98
N ASN A 44 21.47 43.98 4.63
CA ASN A 44 22.50 44.14 5.70
C ASN A 44 21.97 44.71 7.03
N LYS A 45 20.72 45.00 7.21
CA LYS A 45 20.11 45.29 8.51
C LYS A 45 19.43 44.01 9.08
N GLU A 46 19.69 43.76 10.36
CA GLU A 46 19.00 42.70 11.12
C GLU A 46 18.09 43.38 12.13
N GLU A 47 16.79 43.07 12.02
CA GLU A 47 15.80 43.51 12.98
C GLU A 47 15.21 42.29 13.71
N SER A 48 14.77 42.49 14.95
CA SER A 48 14.12 41.43 15.72
C SER A 48 12.98 41.98 16.58
N THR A 49 11.95 41.14 16.75
CA THR A 49 10.81 41.44 17.62
C THR A 49 10.36 40.19 18.35
N ILE A 50 9.82 40.35 19.54
CA ILE A 50 9.12 39.28 20.23
C ILE A 50 7.71 39.20 19.64
N LEU A 51 7.16 37.99 19.52
CA LEU A 51 5.76 37.81 19.12
C LEU A 51 4.89 37.99 20.37
N GLU A 52 4.31 39.17 20.50
CA GLU A 52 3.46 39.60 21.63
C GLU A 52 1.98 39.25 21.35
N ASN A 53 1.15 39.30 22.39
CA ASN A 53 -0.32 39.26 22.34
C ASN A 53 -0.92 38.05 21.60
N ASN A 54 -0.61 36.85 22.08
CA ASN A 54 -1.31 35.65 21.66
C ASN A 54 -2.82 35.78 21.98
N PRO A 55 -3.74 35.74 21.00
CA PRO A 55 -5.16 35.95 21.19
C PRO A 55 -5.83 34.94 22.13
N LYS A 56 -5.18 33.82 22.42
CA LYS A 56 -5.68 32.79 23.34
C LYS A 56 -5.29 33.01 24.81
N THR A 57 -4.10 33.57 25.00
CA THR A 57 -3.50 33.70 26.37
C THR A 57 -3.34 35.13 26.81
N HIS A 58 -3.52 36.13 25.92
CA HIS A 58 -3.24 37.55 26.12
C HIS A 58 -1.82 37.85 26.63
N ALA A 59 -0.89 36.90 26.38
CA ALA A 59 0.51 36.98 26.71
C ALA A 59 1.39 36.79 25.48
N ASP A 60 2.69 36.87 25.63
CA ASP A 60 3.63 36.61 24.51
C ASP A 60 3.58 35.14 24.07
N TYR A 61 3.83 34.92 22.79
CA TYR A 61 3.92 33.55 22.25
C TYR A 61 5.12 32.81 22.84
N LEU A 62 4.88 31.70 23.50
CA LEU A 62 5.91 30.87 24.13
C LEU A 62 6.52 29.89 23.13
N TRP A 63 7.81 29.56 23.33
CA TRP A 63 8.52 28.55 22.55
C TRP A 63 8.06 27.14 22.95
N LYS A 64 6.84 26.80 22.57
CA LYS A 64 6.17 25.51 22.83
C LYS A 64 5.47 25.01 21.58
N GLU A 65 5.43 23.71 21.41
CA GLU A 65 4.80 23.07 20.24
C GLU A 65 3.33 23.49 20.04
N SER A 66 2.60 23.63 21.14
CA SER A 66 1.18 24.03 21.11
C SER A 66 0.94 25.44 20.54
N GLU A 67 1.94 26.30 20.56
CA GLU A 67 1.83 27.69 20.12
C GLU A 67 2.39 27.96 18.72
N VAL A 68 3.10 26.97 18.15
CA VAL A 68 3.75 27.11 16.84
C VAL A 68 2.77 27.50 15.73
N GLY A 69 1.56 26.91 15.72
CA GLY A 69 0.56 27.20 14.70
C GLY A 69 0.10 28.67 14.72
N GLY A 70 -0.18 29.21 15.91
CA GLY A 70 -0.56 30.61 16.10
C GLY A 70 0.58 31.57 15.77
N ALA A 71 1.79 31.25 16.25
CA ALA A 71 2.99 32.04 15.97
C ALA A 71 3.32 32.08 14.48
N TYR A 72 3.20 30.98 13.77
CA TYR A 72 3.44 30.92 12.33
C TYR A 72 2.42 31.77 11.53
N ALA A 73 1.13 31.67 11.88
CA ALA A 73 0.10 32.52 11.27
C ALA A 73 0.39 34.00 11.48
N ARG A 74 0.80 34.37 12.70
CA ARG A 74 1.21 35.73 13.03
C ARG A 74 2.40 36.21 12.18
N ILE A 75 3.42 35.38 12.05
CA ILE A 75 4.62 35.70 11.25
C ILE A 75 4.25 35.91 9.78
N ARG A 76 3.35 35.13 9.23
CA ARG A 76 2.86 35.33 7.84
C ARG A 76 2.14 36.67 7.66
N ASN A 77 1.33 37.08 8.64
CA ASN A 77 0.66 38.38 8.61
C ASN A 77 1.67 39.52 8.69
N ILE A 78 2.70 39.39 9.54
CA ILE A 78 3.81 40.36 9.61
C ILE A 78 4.54 40.43 8.26
N TYR A 79 4.79 39.28 7.63
CA TYR A 79 5.42 39.21 6.30
C TYR A 79 4.57 39.96 5.25
N ALA A 80 3.28 39.70 5.17
CA ALA A 80 2.39 40.35 4.24
C ALA A 80 2.42 41.90 4.39
N LEU A 81 2.33 42.39 5.63
CA LEU A 81 2.41 43.81 5.93
C LEU A 81 3.77 44.44 5.59
N MET A 82 4.86 43.69 5.67
CA MET A 82 6.19 44.16 5.29
C MET A 82 6.42 44.14 3.78
N MET A 83 5.76 43.21 3.05
CA MET A 83 5.89 43.12 1.59
C MET A 83 5.19 44.27 0.86
N ASP A 84 4.19 44.89 1.47
CA ASP A 84 3.55 46.11 0.94
C ASP A 84 4.48 47.33 0.99
N GLY A 85 5.67 47.19 1.64
CA GLY A 85 6.72 48.19 1.63
C GLY A 85 6.50 49.39 2.55
N GLU A 86 5.35 49.48 3.24
CA GLU A 86 4.95 50.61 4.07
C GLU A 86 5.35 50.49 5.55
N HIS A 87 5.70 49.27 6.02
CA HIS A 87 5.88 49.01 7.43
C HIS A 87 7.25 48.41 7.79
N THR A 88 7.86 48.91 8.85
CA THR A 88 9.00 48.26 9.50
C THR A 88 8.56 47.00 10.26
N LEU A 89 9.51 46.09 10.59
CA LEU A 89 9.20 44.87 11.35
C LEU A 89 8.41 45.15 12.64
N LYS A 90 8.76 46.19 13.38
CA LYS A 90 8.07 46.56 14.64
C LYS A 90 6.66 47.09 14.39
N GLN A 91 6.46 47.89 13.33
CA GLN A 91 5.15 48.41 12.95
C GLN A 91 4.25 47.26 12.44
N ALA A 92 4.77 46.41 11.56
CA ALA A 92 4.05 45.24 11.06
C ALA A 92 3.67 44.29 12.19
N ALA A 93 4.57 44.06 13.16
CA ALA A 93 4.27 43.23 14.32
C ALA A 93 3.13 43.79 15.18
N LYS A 94 3.09 45.11 15.41
CA LYS A 94 1.99 45.78 16.11
C LYS A 94 0.66 45.74 15.36
N LEU A 95 0.68 46.04 14.06
CA LEU A 95 -0.52 46.01 13.22
C LEU A 95 -1.09 44.59 13.04
N ALA A 96 -0.24 43.61 13.01
CA ALA A 96 -0.66 42.20 12.99
C ALA A 96 -1.33 41.75 14.30
N GLU A 97 -1.39 42.59 15.35
CA GLU A 97 -2.02 42.26 16.65
C GLU A 97 -3.54 42.42 16.67
N SER A 98 -4.03 43.53 16.07
CA SER A 98 -5.43 43.85 16.06
C SER A 98 -6.13 43.10 14.96
N ASP A 99 -6.87 42.16 15.12
CA ASP A 99 -7.61 41.48 14.07
C ASP A 99 -6.69 41.02 12.95
N ALA A 100 -5.96 39.92 13.22
CA ALA A 100 -5.54 39.13 12.11
C ALA A 100 -6.78 39.02 11.21
N PRO A 101 -6.84 39.69 10.05
CA PRO A 101 -7.86 39.32 9.12
C PRO A 101 -7.74 37.84 9.10
N LYS A 102 -8.85 37.17 9.20
CA LYS A 102 -8.96 35.76 8.85
C LYS A 102 -8.61 35.65 7.37
N LEU A 103 -7.38 35.94 7.03
CA LEU A 103 -6.66 35.33 5.94
C LEU A 103 -6.39 33.89 6.41
N VAL A 104 -7.48 33.23 6.71
CA VAL A 104 -7.59 31.84 6.39
C VAL A 104 -7.51 31.87 4.86
N GLU A 105 -6.27 31.92 4.33
CA GLU A 105 -6.07 31.48 2.96
C GLU A 105 -6.85 30.19 2.91
N LYS A 106 -7.92 30.21 2.15
CA LYS A 106 -8.81 29.06 2.01
C LYS A 106 -7.92 27.98 1.44
N LEU A 107 -7.46 27.07 2.33
CA LEU A 107 -6.50 26.03 1.98
C LEU A 107 -7.00 25.36 0.72
N ASN A 108 -6.24 25.45 -0.36
CA ASN A 108 -6.65 24.90 -1.64
C ASN A 108 -6.33 23.38 -1.66
N TRP A 109 -7.19 22.63 -1.01
CA TRP A 109 -7.07 21.18 -0.91
C TRP A 109 -7.06 20.49 -2.28
N GLN A 110 -7.80 21.04 -3.26
CA GLN A 110 -7.84 20.46 -4.59
C GLN A 110 -6.50 20.65 -5.32
N GLU A 111 -5.95 21.83 -5.29
CA GLU A 111 -4.64 22.13 -5.88
C GLU A 111 -3.53 21.30 -5.19
N ALA A 112 -3.56 21.22 -3.86
CA ALA A 112 -2.61 20.40 -3.12
C ALA A 112 -2.71 18.91 -3.52
N LYS A 113 -3.92 18.38 -3.79
CA LYS A 113 -4.10 17.01 -4.29
C LYS A 113 -3.48 16.84 -5.68
N ASP A 114 -3.67 17.79 -6.57
CA ASP A 114 -3.17 17.73 -7.95
C ASP A 114 -1.63 17.83 -7.98
N ASN A 115 -1.06 18.68 -7.14
CA ASN A 115 0.36 18.78 -6.93
C ASN A 115 0.94 17.50 -6.29
N PHE A 116 0.22 16.92 -5.32
CA PHE A 116 0.61 15.64 -4.71
C PHE A 116 0.56 14.49 -5.72
N LYS A 117 -0.44 14.46 -6.63
CA LYS A 117 -0.48 13.51 -7.75
C LYS A 117 0.78 13.62 -8.59
N THR A 118 1.12 14.83 -9.01
CA THR A 118 2.31 15.10 -9.81
C THR A 118 3.58 14.65 -9.08
N TYR A 119 3.68 14.96 -7.79
CA TYR A 119 4.81 14.54 -6.96
C TYR A 119 4.92 13.01 -6.87
N LYS A 120 3.82 12.32 -6.63
CA LYS A 120 3.80 10.85 -6.49
C LYS A 120 4.12 10.13 -7.80
N ILE A 121 3.76 10.69 -8.94
CA ILE A 121 4.00 10.07 -10.26
C ILE A 121 5.40 10.39 -10.79
N LYS A 122 5.89 11.61 -10.58
CA LYS A 122 7.14 12.08 -11.23
C LYS A 122 8.37 12.06 -10.34
N PHE A 123 8.20 12.06 -9.01
CA PHE A 123 9.34 12.26 -8.09
C PHE A 123 9.42 11.17 -7.01
N GLY A 124 10.60 11.01 -6.44
CA GLY A 124 10.87 10.04 -5.38
C GLY A 124 10.60 8.60 -5.80
N ASN A 125 9.92 7.84 -4.97
CA ASN A 125 9.44 6.49 -5.30
C ASN A 125 8.20 6.58 -6.18
N ALA A 126 8.39 6.91 -7.45
CA ALA A 126 7.33 7.14 -8.41
C ALA A 126 6.37 5.94 -8.52
N ILE A 127 5.08 6.24 -8.51
CA ILE A 127 4.02 5.24 -8.68
C ILE A 127 3.43 5.32 -10.08
N LYS A 128 2.83 4.21 -10.54
CA LYS A 128 2.08 4.20 -11.79
C LYS A 128 0.77 4.97 -11.65
N GLU A 129 0.31 5.57 -12.73
CA GLU A 129 -0.98 6.30 -12.76
C GLU A 129 -2.17 5.41 -12.35
N SER A 130 -2.16 4.14 -12.78
CA SER A 130 -3.15 3.16 -12.34
C SER A 130 -3.17 2.95 -10.82
N GLN A 131 -2.02 3.01 -10.17
CA GLN A 131 -1.93 2.92 -8.71
C GLN A 131 -2.47 4.17 -8.03
N TRP A 132 -2.25 5.36 -8.62
CA TRP A 132 -2.87 6.59 -8.16
C TRP A 132 -4.40 6.48 -8.23
N ASN A 133 -4.94 6.15 -9.41
CA ASN A 133 -6.37 6.08 -9.64
C ASN A 133 -7.09 5.05 -8.75
N ASN A 134 -6.45 3.93 -8.46
CA ASN A 134 -7.05 2.86 -7.65
C ASN A 134 -6.86 3.02 -6.13
N LYS A 135 -5.82 3.73 -5.69
CA LYS A 135 -5.47 3.77 -4.26
C LYS A 135 -5.55 5.17 -3.65
N TYR A 136 -5.05 6.19 -4.35
CA TYR A 136 -4.92 7.55 -3.81
C TYR A 136 -6.14 8.41 -4.13
N GLU A 137 -6.54 8.43 -5.39
CA GLU A 137 -7.62 9.28 -5.89
C GLU A 137 -8.94 9.10 -5.14
N PRO A 138 -9.48 7.87 -4.90
CA PRO A 138 -10.74 7.71 -4.19
C PRO A 138 -10.66 8.24 -2.75
N VAL A 139 -9.55 7.95 -2.06
CA VAL A 139 -9.35 8.35 -0.66
C VAL A 139 -9.27 9.86 -0.51
N LEU A 140 -8.50 10.51 -1.40
CA LEU A 140 -8.29 11.96 -1.34
C LEU A 140 -9.52 12.72 -1.81
N SER A 141 -10.26 12.23 -2.80
CA SER A 141 -11.51 12.81 -3.23
C SER A 141 -12.57 12.77 -2.12
N ASP A 142 -12.67 11.67 -1.36
CA ASP A 142 -13.55 11.59 -0.19
C ASP A 142 -13.11 12.56 0.91
N ALA A 143 -11.82 12.66 1.18
CA ALA A 143 -11.29 13.60 2.16
C ALA A 143 -11.58 15.07 1.79
N ILE A 144 -11.40 15.44 0.52
CA ILE A 144 -11.66 16.80 0.04
C ILE A 144 -13.15 17.14 0.13
N LYS A 145 -14.04 16.20 -0.20
CA LYS A 145 -15.49 16.40 -0.02
C LYS A 145 -15.83 16.71 1.44
N LEU A 146 -15.19 16.03 2.40
CA LEU A 146 -15.38 16.31 3.83
C LEU A 146 -14.82 17.68 4.23
N LEU A 147 -13.64 18.04 3.71
CA LEU A 147 -12.98 19.32 3.99
C LEU A 147 -13.70 20.53 3.38
N THR A 148 -14.45 20.32 2.30
CA THR A 148 -15.24 21.37 1.63
C THR A 148 -16.72 21.34 2.03
N SER A 149 -17.12 20.49 2.95
CA SER A 149 -18.50 20.38 3.45
C SER A 149 -18.87 21.55 4.38
N ASN A 150 -20.18 21.70 4.68
CA ASN A 150 -20.68 22.75 5.58
C ASN A 150 -20.14 22.67 7.03
N LYS A 151 -19.69 21.47 7.46
CA LYS A 151 -19.08 21.23 8.78
C LYS A 151 -17.78 20.45 8.60
N PRO A 152 -16.73 21.10 8.06
CA PRO A 152 -15.48 20.42 7.78
C PRO A 152 -14.78 19.97 9.07
N PRO A 153 -14.00 18.90 9.01
CA PRO A 153 -13.07 18.59 10.08
C PRO A 153 -12.06 19.73 10.23
N ASN A 154 -11.76 20.10 11.45
CA ASN A 154 -10.86 21.22 11.77
C ASN A 154 -9.46 20.79 12.17
N ASP A 155 -9.19 19.47 12.16
CA ASP A 155 -7.88 18.90 12.46
C ASP A 155 -7.66 17.57 11.72
N PRO A 156 -6.39 17.12 11.58
CA PRO A 156 -6.03 15.89 10.87
C PRO A 156 -6.68 14.63 11.45
N ALA A 157 -6.74 14.51 12.78
CA ALA A 157 -7.24 13.30 13.42
C ALA A 157 -8.73 13.12 13.10
N LYS A 158 -9.53 14.18 13.22
CA LYS A 158 -10.97 14.15 12.88
C LYS A 158 -11.20 13.88 11.38
N LEU A 159 -10.34 14.39 10.50
CA LEU A 159 -10.42 14.08 9.07
C LEU A 159 -10.19 12.59 8.82
N ILE A 160 -9.10 12.05 9.38
CA ILE A 160 -8.75 10.65 9.24
C ILE A 160 -9.88 9.77 9.79
N ASP A 161 -10.34 10.04 11.00
CA ASP A 161 -11.39 9.25 11.66
C ASP A 161 -12.70 9.24 10.86
N LYS A 162 -13.12 10.39 10.32
CA LYS A 162 -14.30 10.45 9.45
C LYS A 162 -14.13 9.64 8.16
N CYS A 163 -12.95 9.67 7.55
CA CYS A 163 -12.67 8.93 6.31
C CYS A 163 -12.64 7.41 6.50
N ILE A 164 -12.35 6.93 7.71
CA ILE A 164 -12.23 5.51 8.01
C ILE A 164 -13.41 4.92 8.78
N LEU A 165 -14.42 5.72 9.11
CA LEU A 165 -15.54 5.36 9.98
C LEU A 165 -16.22 4.04 9.59
N HIS A 166 -16.39 3.80 8.28
CA HIS A 166 -17.05 2.61 7.75
C HIS A 166 -16.11 1.43 7.49
N HIS A 167 -14.85 1.52 7.93
CA HIS A 167 -13.88 0.45 7.76
C HIS A 167 -13.61 -0.26 9.09
N GLU A 168 -13.63 -1.58 9.07
CA GLU A 168 -13.31 -2.39 10.24
C GLU A 168 -11.92 -2.08 10.80
N ALA A 169 -11.81 -2.04 12.12
CA ALA A 169 -10.56 -1.81 12.81
C ALA A 169 -9.51 -2.87 12.40
N GLY A 170 -8.28 -2.43 12.17
CA GLY A 170 -7.18 -3.30 11.76
C GLY A 170 -7.30 -3.89 10.35
N SER A 171 -8.34 -3.53 9.57
CA SER A 171 -8.47 -4.00 8.20
C SER A 171 -7.43 -3.39 7.27
N ARG A 172 -7.06 -4.12 6.21
CA ARG A 172 -6.10 -3.63 5.20
C ARG A 172 -6.60 -2.38 4.47
N SER A 173 -7.90 -2.28 4.21
CA SER A 173 -8.49 -1.11 3.58
C SER A 173 -8.36 0.13 4.46
N ARG A 174 -8.61 -0.02 5.77
CA ARG A 174 -8.42 1.05 6.76
C ARG A 174 -6.96 1.48 6.85
N GLU A 175 -6.04 0.53 6.91
CA GLU A 175 -4.60 0.79 6.90
C GLU A 175 -4.15 1.58 5.66
N ILE A 176 -4.65 1.21 4.47
CA ILE A 176 -4.35 1.91 3.22
C ILE A 176 -4.89 3.35 3.26
N LYS A 177 -6.14 3.55 3.67
CA LYS A 177 -6.74 4.89 3.76
C LYS A 177 -5.98 5.80 4.72
N VAL A 178 -5.70 5.33 5.93
CA VAL A 178 -4.88 6.06 6.90
C VAL A 178 -3.51 6.40 6.31
N GLY A 179 -2.87 5.43 5.63
CA GLY A 179 -1.57 5.63 5.02
C GLY A 179 -1.56 6.68 3.91
N VAL A 180 -2.61 6.75 3.09
CA VAL A 180 -2.75 7.74 2.02
C VAL A 180 -2.98 9.14 2.61
N LEU A 181 -3.93 9.27 3.54
CA LEU A 181 -4.26 10.54 4.20
C LEU A 181 -3.05 11.09 4.94
N TRP A 182 -2.33 10.24 5.65
CA TRP A 182 -1.12 10.63 6.36
C TRP A 182 -0.06 11.21 5.44
N GLN A 183 0.27 10.50 4.35
CA GLN A 183 1.24 10.97 3.35
C GLN A 183 0.80 12.28 2.70
N PHE A 184 -0.50 12.44 2.44
CA PHE A 184 -1.02 13.67 1.85
C PHE A 184 -0.90 14.86 2.81
N LEU A 185 -1.28 14.69 4.06
CA LEU A 185 -1.20 15.75 5.07
C LEU A 185 0.25 16.15 5.38
N GLU A 186 1.17 15.17 5.43
CA GLU A 186 2.62 15.46 5.52
C GLU A 186 3.13 16.23 4.30
N TYR A 187 2.67 15.87 3.10
CA TYR A 187 3.02 16.57 1.86
C TYR A 187 2.49 18.01 1.87
N CYS A 188 1.21 18.21 2.23
CA CYS A 188 0.60 19.53 2.33
C CYS A 188 1.39 20.44 3.28
N PHE A 189 1.80 19.91 4.42
CA PHE A 189 2.63 20.63 5.36
C PHE A 189 4.03 20.92 4.83
N GLN A 190 4.70 19.93 4.21
CA GLN A 190 6.10 20.04 3.82
C GLN A 190 6.32 20.83 2.53
N ARG A 191 5.31 20.87 1.62
CA ARG A 191 5.47 21.41 0.27
C ARG A 191 4.43 22.42 -0.17
N GLU A 192 3.25 22.41 0.43
CA GLU A 192 2.15 23.30 0.07
C GLU A 192 1.92 24.41 1.11
N ASN A 193 2.86 24.59 2.02
CA ASN A 193 2.81 25.61 3.08
C ASN A 193 1.56 25.54 3.97
N PHE A 194 0.95 24.37 4.13
CA PHE A 194 -0.17 24.20 5.05
C PHE A 194 0.29 24.39 6.50
N PRO A 195 -0.57 24.97 7.37
CA PRO A 195 -0.19 25.26 8.72
C PRO A 195 0.12 23.98 9.53
N PRO A 196 1.03 24.04 10.51
CA PRO A 196 1.40 22.89 11.35
C PRO A 196 0.24 22.21 12.07
N SER A 197 -0.91 22.91 12.19
CA SER A 197 -2.15 22.33 12.74
C SER A 197 -2.69 21.18 11.88
N TRP A 198 -2.30 21.09 10.61
CA TRP A 198 -2.66 20.02 9.69
C TRP A 198 -1.63 18.89 9.62
N LEU A 199 -0.51 19.00 10.33
CA LEU A 199 0.40 17.86 10.47
C LEU A 199 -0.18 16.83 11.44
N PRO A 200 -0.34 15.56 11.05
CA PRO A 200 -0.82 14.52 11.95
C PRO A 200 0.10 14.35 13.16
N LYS A 201 -0.43 14.49 14.36
CA LYS A 201 0.28 14.41 15.64
C LYS A 201 0.05 13.09 16.37
N THR A 202 -1.02 12.37 16.00
CA THR A 202 -1.41 11.07 16.56
C THR A 202 -0.56 9.94 15.98
N ASN A 203 -0.65 8.76 16.60
CA ASN A 203 0.02 7.58 16.05
C ASN A 203 -0.88 6.93 14.96
N ARG A 204 -0.31 6.63 13.79
CA ARG A 204 -1.03 5.94 12.70
C ARG A 204 -1.71 4.65 13.17
N LYS A 205 -1.09 3.91 14.09
CA LYS A 205 -1.63 2.65 14.61
C LYS A 205 -2.93 2.85 15.40
N GLU A 206 -3.11 4.00 16.05
CA GLU A 206 -4.33 4.34 16.76
C GLU A 206 -5.52 4.44 15.80
N HIS A 207 -5.34 5.16 14.70
CA HIS A 207 -6.36 5.26 13.65
C HIS A 207 -6.64 3.92 12.96
N ILE A 208 -5.63 3.09 12.74
CA ILE A 208 -5.80 1.77 12.12
C ILE A 208 -6.58 0.84 13.05
N GLY A 209 -6.26 0.88 14.35
CA GLY A 209 -6.84 0.00 15.35
C GLY A 209 -6.30 -1.44 15.29
N LYS A 210 -6.75 -2.26 16.22
CA LYS A 210 -6.43 -3.70 16.27
C LYS A 210 -7.51 -4.51 15.59
N LYS A 211 -7.12 -5.61 14.96
CA LYS A 211 -8.06 -6.60 14.45
C LYS A 211 -8.85 -7.21 15.60
N PRO A 212 -10.18 -7.41 15.47
CA PRO A 212 -10.94 -8.20 16.42
C PRO A 212 -10.31 -9.58 16.65
N ALA A 213 -10.50 -10.16 17.82
CA ALA A 213 -9.92 -11.47 18.16
C ALA A 213 -10.46 -12.60 17.26
N ASP A 214 -11.68 -12.47 16.79
CA ASP A 214 -12.40 -13.37 15.88
C ASP A 214 -12.20 -13.04 14.39
N TRP A 215 -11.32 -12.07 14.09
CA TRP A 215 -11.10 -11.63 12.72
C TRP A 215 -10.54 -12.74 11.84
N LYS A 216 -11.31 -13.14 10.84
CA LYS A 216 -10.90 -14.11 9.84
C LYS A 216 -10.18 -13.41 8.69
N SER A 217 -9.03 -13.96 8.31
CA SER A 217 -8.30 -13.46 7.13
C SER A 217 -9.12 -13.70 5.87
N ASN A 218 -9.20 -12.70 5.00
CA ASN A 218 -9.72 -12.87 3.63
C ASN A 218 -8.67 -13.46 2.67
N SER A 219 -7.55 -14.00 3.19
CA SER A 219 -6.60 -14.73 2.36
C SER A 219 -7.29 -15.91 1.69
N LYS A 220 -6.85 -16.23 0.48
CA LYS A 220 -7.38 -17.38 -0.25
C LYS A 220 -6.73 -18.65 0.28
N ASP A 221 -7.54 -19.70 0.40
CA ASP A 221 -7.11 -20.99 0.90
C ASP A 221 -6.86 -21.94 -0.29
N ALA A 222 -6.02 -22.96 -0.11
CA ALA A 222 -5.80 -23.97 -1.12
C ALA A 222 -7.06 -24.86 -1.27
N VAL A 223 -7.32 -25.31 -2.48
CA VAL A 223 -8.32 -26.34 -2.78
C VAL A 223 -7.64 -27.66 -3.11
N THR A 224 -8.33 -28.79 -2.94
CA THR A 224 -7.78 -30.09 -3.25
C THR A 224 -7.63 -30.31 -4.76
N ASP A 225 -6.77 -31.24 -5.15
CA ASP A 225 -6.61 -31.61 -6.57
C ASP A 225 -7.94 -32.11 -7.15
N GLN A 226 -8.69 -32.90 -6.41
CA GLN A 226 -10.00 -33.40 -6.82
C GLN A 226 -11.01 -32.25 -7.08
N GLU A 227 -11.00 -31.21 -6.22
CA GLU A 227 -11.86 -30.05 -6.41
C GLU A 227 -11.51 -29.27 -7.68
N ILE A 228 -10.22 -29.17 -8.01
CA ILE A 228 -9.76 -28.54 -9.25
C ILE A 228 -10.17 -29.38 -10.47
N ILE A 229 -9.99 -30.68 -10.40
CA ILE A 229 -10.39 -31.63 -11.45
C ILE A 229 -11.90 -31.54 -11.68
N ASN A 230 -12.69 -31.57 -10.63
CA ASN A 230 -14.16 -31.43 -10.69
C ASN A 230 -14.58 -30.09 -11.28
N LEU A 231 -13.91 -29.00 -10.88
CA LEU A 231 -14.15 -27.67 -11.46
C LEU A 231 -13.97 -27.69 -12.97
N ILE A 232 -12.84 -28.23 -13.46
CA ILE A 232 -12.51 -28.29 -14.89
C ILE A 232 -13.52 -29.15 -15.64
N ASN A 233 -13.88 -30.32 -15.10
CA ASN A 233 -14.80 -31.27 -15.74
C ASN A 233 -16.23 -30.72 -15.82
N ASN A 234 -16.66 -29.91 -14.83
CA ASN A 234 -17.99 -29.32 -14.78
C ASN A 234 -18.11 -27.97 -15.52
N LEU A 235 -17.01 -27.44 -16.07
CA LEU A 235 -17.08 -26.29 -16.97
C LEU A 235 -17.61 -26.76 -18.35
N PRO A 236 -18.40 -25.92 -19.06
CA PRO A 236 -18.85 -26.22 -20.42
C PRO A 236 -17.68 -26.47 -21.38
N GLU A 237 -17.90 -27.29 -22.41
CA GLU A 237 -16.86 -27.52 -23.44
C GLU A 237 -16.52 -26.25 -24.23
N SER A 238 -17.48 -25.32 -24.35
CA SER A 238 -17.24 -23.99 -24.96
C SER A 238 -16.24 -23.12 -24.18
N ASP A 239 -15.97 -23.43 -22.91
CA ASP A 239 -15.02 -22.69 -22.05
C ASP A 239 -13.60 -23.29 -22.10
N LYS A 240 -13.17 -23.80 -23.26
CA LYS A 240 -11.85 -24.40 -23.46
C LYS A 240 -10.72 -23.45 -22.99
N ASP A 241 -10.85 -22.18 -23.29
CA ASP A 241 -9.92 -21.13 -22.88
C ASP A 241 -9.83 -20.97 -21.35
N ILE A 242 -10.94 -21.01 -20.65
CA ILE A 242 -11.01 -20.96 -19.18
C ILE A 242 -10.45 -22.27 -18.58
N LYS A 243 -10.81 -23.43 -19.14
CA LYS A 243 -10.27 -24.73 -18.72
C LYS A 243 -8.75 -24.75 -18.84
N ASP A 244 -8.20 -24.31 -19.97
CA ASP A 244 -6.76 -24.28 -20.22
C ASP A 244 -6.05 -23.30 -19.28
N ALA A 245 -6.63 -22.12 -19.01
CA ALA A 245 -6.07 -21.17 -18.04
C ALA A 245 -6.02 -21.76 -16.62
N ILE A 246 -7.09 -22.46 -16.16
CA ILE A 246 -7.12 -23.12 -14.83
C ILE A 246 -6.06 -24.22 -14.78
N LYS A 247 -5.97 -25.06 -15.81
CA LYS A 247 -4.97 -26.14 -15.90
C LYS A 247 -3.56 -25.59 -15.75
N LEU A 248 -3.21 -24.55 -16.51
CA LEU A 248 -1.89 -23.92 -16.44
C LEU A 248 -1.58 -23.30 -15.08
N ILE A 249 -2.55 -22.59 -14.48
CA ILE A 249 -2.34 -22.00 -13.13
C ILE A 249 -2.11 -23.11 -12.10
N SER A 250 -2.90 -24.18 -12.16
CA SER A 250 -2.84 -25.28 -11.19
C SER A 250 -1.59 -26.15 -11.37
N LEU A 251 -1.18 -26.36 -12.61
CA LEU A 251 -0.06 -27.24 -12.97
C LEU A 251 1.31 -26.57 -12.72
N LEU A 252 1.40 -25.25 -12.96
CA LEU A 252 2.64 -24.48 -12.91
C LEU A 252 2.71 -23.50 -11.75
N GLY A 253 1.69 -23.42 -10.90
CA GLY A 253 1.64 -22.51 -9.77
C GLY A 253 1.67 -21.03 -10.13
N LEU A 254 1.06 -20.62 -11.25
CA LEU A 254 1.15 -19.28 -11.82
C LEU A 254 0.35 -18.22 -11.07
N ARG A 255 0.82 -16.97 -11.13
CA ARG A 255 -0.07 -15.82 -10.98
C ARG A 255 -0.91 -15.67 -12.25
N PRO A 256 -2.17 -15.22 -12.18
CA PRO A 256 -2.99 -15.05 -13.39
C PRO A 256 -2.35 -14.18 -14.48
N ILE A 257 -1.56 -13.16 -14.10
CA ILE A 257 -0.85 -12.30 -15.04
C ILE A 257 0.27 -13.05 -15.79
N GLU A 258 0.85 -14.08 -15.17
CA GLU A 258 1.95 -14.84 -15.74
C GLU A 258 1.51 -15.68 -16.95
N LEU A 259 0.21 -15.99 -17.09
CA LEU A 259 -0.35 -16.61 -18.29
C LEU A 259 0.00 -15.86 -19.59
N LYS A 260 0.11 -14.52 -19.52
CA LYS A 260 0.47 -13.67 -20.66
C LYS A 260 1.96 -13.66 -20.99
N HIS A 261 2.76 -14.26 -20.13
CA HIS A 261 4.22 -14.22 -20.19
C HIS A 261 4.82 -15.63 -20.26
N LEU A 262 4.01 -16.61 -20.64
CA LEU A 262 4.45 -17.98 -20.83
C LEU A 262 5.06 -18.19 -22.21
N SER A 263 6.10 -18.99 -22.26
CA SER A 263 6.67 -19.53 -23.48
C SER A 263 7.20 -20.93 -23.21
N VAL A 264 7.33 -21.73 -24.29
CA VAL A 264 8.04 -23.00 -24.27
C VAL A 264 9.38 -22.77 -24.91
N ARG A 265 10.43 -23.22 -24.25
CA ARG A 265 11.81 -23.17 -24.73
C ARG A 265 12.32 -24.58 -24.93
N LYS A 266 13.39 -24.70 -25.72
CA LYS A 266 14.07 -25.95 -25.94
C LYS A 266 15.47 -25.87 -25.36
N ASP A 267 15.80 -26.82 -24.50
CA ASP A 267 17.13 -26.95 -23.96
C ASP A 267 18.12 -27.27 -25.07
N LYS A 268 19.29 -26.64 -25.06
CA LYS A 268 20.29 -26.77 -26.15
C LYS A 268 21.07 -28.08 -26.06
N GLU A 269 21.20 -28.65 -24.88
CA GLU A 269 22.00 -29.86 -24.64
C GLU A 269 21.13 -31.12 -24.74
N THR A 270 19.97 -31.10 -24.05
CA THR A 270 19.07 -32.25 -23.95
C THR A 270 18.04 -32.30 -25.09
N ASN A 271 17.83 -31.19 -25.81
CA ASN A 271 16.74 -31.00 -26.75
C ASN A 271 15.34 -31.12 -26.17
N GLU A 272 15.18 -31.14 -24.85
CA GLU A 272 13.91 -31.21 -24.17
C GLU A 272 13.20 -29.86 -24.14
N LEU A 273 11.86 -29.90 -24.18
CA LEU A 273 11.04 -28.71 -24.06
C LEU A 273 10.78 -28.41 -22.59
N TYR A 274 10.83 -27.15 -22.23
CA TYR A 274 10.52 -26.70 -20.88
C TYR A 274 9.75 -25.39 -20.88
N TRP A 275 9.01 -25.15 -19.78
CA TRP A 275 8.25 -23.92 -19.57
C TRP A 275 9.15 -22.79 -19.10
N TRP A 276 8.89 -21.59 -19.65
CA TRP A 276 9.57 -20.36 -19.26
C TRP A 276 8.58 -19.24 -19.02
N CYS A 277 8.81 -18.43 -17.98
CA CYS A 277 8.03 -17.24 -17.66
C CYS A 277 8.90 -15.99 -17.66
N ASP A 278 8.60 -15.07 -18.58
CA ASP A 278 9.31 -13.79 -18.70
C ASP A 278 8.78 -12.70 -17.76
N TYR A 279 7.76 -12.97 -16.97
CA TYR A 279 7.13 -11.97 -16.12
C TYR A 279 8.07 -11.44 -15.04
N GLN A 280 8.18 -10.10 -14.98
CA GLN A 280 8.95 -9.38 -13.97
C GLN A 280 8.02 -8.49 -13.14
N LYS A 281 7.77 -8.88 -11.91
CA LYS A 281 7.03 -8.03 -10.96
C LYS A 281 7.99 -7.04 -10.32
N LYS A 282 7.82 -5.74 -10.62
CA LYS A 282 8.53 -4.66 -9.93
C LYS A 282 7.83 -4.34 -8.61
N SER A 283 8.57 -4.32 -7.52
CA SER A 283 8.11 -3.92 -6.19
C SER A 283 9.13 -3.01 -5.52
N SER A 284 8.78 -2.39 -4.40
CA SER A 284 9.74 -1.61 -3.58
C SER A 284 10.88 -2.45 -3.01
N LYS A 285 10.73 -3.79 -2.99
CA LYS A 285 11.73 -4.74 -2.50
C LYS A 285 12.59 -5.35 -3.61
N GLY A 286 12.34 -5.01 -4.86
CA GLY A 286 13.07 -5.55 -6.01
C GLY A 286 12.17 -6.00 -7.15
N THR A 287 12.78 -6.62 -8.14
CA THR A 287 12.11 -7.16 -9.33
C THR A 287 12.28 -8.67 -9.37
N THR A 288 11.18 -9.41 -9.56
CA THR A 288 11.26 -10.86 -9.77
C THR A 288 11.97 -11.14 -11.10
N LYS A 289 12.79 -12.22 -11.15
CA LYS A 289 13.50 -12.60 -12.36
C LYS A 289 12.61 -13.47 -13.26
N PRO A 290 12.83 -13.47 -14.58
CA PRO A 290 12.35 -14.53 -15.46
C PRO A 290 12.84 -15.88 -14.96
N ARG A 291 12.04 -16.93 -15.15
CA ARG A 291 12.35 -18.24 -14.58
C ARG A 291 11.80 -19.40 -15.39
N GLU A 292 12.43 -20.53 -15.23
CA GLU A 292 11.87 -21.81 -15.58
C GLU A 292 10.70 -22.18 -14.66
N LEU A 293 9.74 -22.92 -15.20
CA LEU A 293 8.58 -23.41 -14.46
C LEU A 293 8.52 -24.92 -14.55
N HIS A 294 8.05 -25.55 -13.49
CA HIS A 294 8.00 -27.00 -13.35
C HIS A 294 6.56 -27.46 -13.18
N GLU A 295 6.16 -28.47 -13.96
CA GLU A 295 4.84 -29.08 -13.82
C GLU A 295 4.77 -29.94 -12.56
N LEU A 296 3.71 -29.71 -11.75
CA LEU A 296 3.30 -30.64 -10.70
C LEU A 296 1.90 -31.12 -11.06
N GLU A 297 1.82 -32.32 -11.57
CA GLU A 297 0.55 -32.91 -12.01
C GLU A 297 -0.39 -33.14 -10.83
N LEU A 298 -1.68 -32.97 -11.07
CA LEU A 298 -2.73 -33.20 -10.10
C LEU A 298 -3.04 -34.69 -9.98
N VAL A 299 -3.42 -35.10 -8.78
CA VAL A 299 -3.77 -36.48 -8.50
C VAL A 299 -5.20 -36.52 -7.96
N ASP A 300 -6.06 -37.36 -8.56
CA ASP A 300 -7.43 -37.54 -8.08
C ASP A 300 -7.48 -38.36 -6.77
N ASN A 301 -8.67 -38.51 -6.20
CA ASN A 301 -8.86 -39.26 -4.96
C ASN A 301 -8.58 -40.78 -5.12
N GLU A 302 -8.54 -41.29 -6.33
CA GLU A 302 -8.24 -42.69 -6.65
C GLU A 302 -6.76 -42.93 -6.89
N GLY A 303 -5.94 -41.83 -6.89
CA GLY A 303 -4.51 -41.88 -7.11
C GLY A 303 -4.11 -41.79 -8.60
N ASN A 304 -5.03 -41.48 -9.50
CA ASN A 304 -4.72 -41.33 -10.92
C ASN A 304 -4.14 -39.96 -11.21
N ILE A 305 -3.04 -39.92 -11.95
CA ILE A 305 -2.37 -38.68 -12.34
C ILE A 305 -3.11 -38.07 -13.55
N GLN A 306 -3.44 -36.80 -13.45
CA GLN A 306 -4.14 -36.05 -14.51
C GLN A 306 -3.14 -35.51 -15.56
N LYS A 307 -2.88 -36.29 -16.58
CA LYS A 307 -1.98 -35.91 -17.69
C LYS A 307 -2.68 -35.04 -18.70
N TRP A 308 -2.55 -33.73 -18.57
CA TRP A 308 -3.16 -32.76 -19.51
C TRP A 308 -2.27 -32.45 -20.72
N ASN A 309 -1.01 -32.86 -20.70
CA ASN A 309 0.00 -32.66 -21.76
C ASN A 309 0.09 -31.19 -22.21
N MET A 310 0.03 -30.26 -21.25
CA MET A 310 -0.07 -28.84 -21.55
C MET A 310 1.15 -28.29 -22.28
N LEU A 311 2.34 -28.80 -22.00
CA LEU A 311 3.59 -28.40 -22.68
C LEU A 311 3.54 -28.73 -24.17
N GLN A 312 3.14 -29.97 -24.54
CA GLN A 312 3.02 -30.41 -25.91
C GLN A 312 1.91 -29.65 -26.62
N ARG A 313 0.73 -29.49 -25.96
CA ARG A 313 -0.39 -28.76 -26.52
C ARG A 313 -0.04 -27.29 -26.79
N TRP A 314 0.71 -26.65 -25.89
CA TRP A 314 1.20 -25.28 -26.09
C TRP A 314 2.11 -25.18 -27.29
N ASN A 315 3.07 -26.09 -27.40
CA ASN A 315 4.00 -26.15 -28.52
C ASN A 315 3.28 -26.37 -29.86
N LEU A 316 2.17 -27.15 -29.86
CA LEU A 316 1.31 -27.39 -31.03
C LEU A 316 0.29 -26.26 -31.26
N LYS A 317 0.29 -25.19 -30.45
CA LYS A 317 -0.69 -24.08 -30.50
C LYS A 317 -2.15 -24.51 -30.28
N ASP A 318 -2.37 -25.62 -29.58
CA ASP A 318 -3.70 -26.11 -29.20
C ASP A 318 -4.22 -25.54 -27.88
N VAL A 319 -3.42 -24.81 -27.11
CA VAL A 319 -3.84 -24.14 -25.88
C VAL A 319 -4.52 -22.82 -26.20
N GLN A 320 -5.68 -22.59 -25.59
CA GLN A 320 -6.43 -21.34 -25.72
C GLN A 320 -6.44 -20.61 -24.38
N LEU A 321 -6.32 -19.28 -24.44
CA LEU A 321 -6.41 -18.43 -23.25
C LEU A 321 -7.51 -17.39 -23.44
N PRO A 322 -8.28 -17.07 -22.38
CA PRO A 322 -9.27 -16.01 -22.46
C PRO A 322 -8.60 -14.64 -22.58
N ASN A 323 -9.38 -13.64 -22.98
CA ASN A 323 -8.87 -12.26 -23.01
C ASN A 323 -8.52 -11.78 -21.60
N LEU A 324 -7.24 -11.54 -21.35
CA LEU A 324 -6.68 -11.09 -20.08
C LEU A 324 -6.31 -9.60 -20.07
N ASP A 325 -6.63 -8.85 -21.13
CA ASP A 325 -6.20 -7.45 -21.35
C ASP A 325 -7.27 -6.40 -21.00
N ASN A 326 -8.19 -6.71 -20.12
CA ASN A 326 -9.20 -5.73 -19.71
C ASN A 326 -8.70 -4.81 -18.58
N VAL A 327 -9.46 -3.75 -18.27
CA VAL A 327 -9.16 -2.74 -17.25
C VAL A 327 -8.92 -3.33 -15.86
N SER A 328 -9.56 -4.47 -15.53
CA SER A 328 -9.38 -5.15 -14.25
C SER A 328 -8.10 -6.01 -14.19
N GLY A 329 -7.34 -6.07 -15.28
CA GLY A 329 -6.14 -6.90 -15.42
C GLY A 329 -6.43 -8.39 -15.47
N ALA A 330 -5.41 -9.22 -15.72
CA ALA A 330 -5.58 -10.65 -15.94
C ALA A 330 -6.33 -11.39 -14.82
N ALA A 331 -6.01 -11.09 -13.57
CA ALA A 331 -6.69 -11.70 -12.42
C ALA A 331 -8.17 -11.30 -12.34
N GLY A 332 -8.49 -10.04 -12.59
CA GLY A 332 -9.86 -9.54 -12.59
C GLY A 332 -10.67 -10.12 -13.76
N SER A 333 -10.04 -10.20 -14.95
CA SER A 333 -10.66 -10.79 -16.15
C SER A 333 -11.08 -12.23 -15.90
N LEU A 334 -10.12 -13.06 -15.49
CA LEU A 334 -10.38 -14.48 -15.25
C LEU A 334 -11.35 -14.71 -14.07
N SER A 335 -11.23 -13.91 -13.00
CA SER A 335 -12.19 -13.98 -11.88
C SER A 335 -13.61 -13.63 -12.30
N ASN A 336 -13.80 -12.63 -13.16
CA ASN A 336 -15.11 -12.22 -13.65
C ASN A 336 -15.73 -13.30 -14.57
N LEU A 337 -14.91 -13.98 -15.38
CA LEU A 337 -15.35 -15.11 -16.20
C LEU A 337 -15.82 -16.27 -15.31
N LEU A 338 -15.00 -16.66 -14.34
CA LEU A 338 -15.31 -17.78 -13.43
C LEU A 338 -16.55 -17.54 -12.56
N ARG A 339 -16.71 -16.35 -11.99
CA ARG A 339 -17.89 -16.03 -11.15
C ARG A 339 -19.22 -16.20 -11.85
N ARG A 340 -19.24 -16.18 -13.18
CA ARG A 340 -20.44 -16.41 -14.00
C ARG A 340 -20.71 -17.89 -14.25
N ARG A 341 -19.80 -18.80 -13.88
CA ARG A 341 -19.90 -20.25 -14.12
C ARG A 341 -20.43 -20.97 -12.89
N GLU A 342 -21.39 -21.83 -13.12
CA GLU A 342 -22.02 -22.60 -12.05
C GLU A 342 -21.04 -23.50 -11.31
N ALA A 343 -20.14 -24.16 -12.05
CA ALA A 343 -19.07 -24.96 -11.47
C ALA A 343 -18.20 -24.20 -10.46
N TRP A 344 -17.90 -22.90 -10.74
CA TRP A 344 -17.16 -22.06 -9.80
C TRP A 344 -17.98 -21.66 -8.57
N LYS A 345 -19.28 -21.40 -8.74
CA LYS A 345 -20.18 -21.05 -7.64
C LYS A 345 -20.34 -22.24 -6.69
N SER A 346 -20.58 -23.43 -7.23
CA SER A 346 -20.68 -24.66 -6.43
C SER A 346 -19.41 -24.94 -5.66
N LEU A 347 -18.23 -24.81 -6.28
CA LEU A 347 -16.97 -24.94 -5.56
C LEU A 347 -16.82 -23.88 -4.46
N ASN A 348 -17.25 -22.64 -4.72
CA ASN A 348 -17.17 -21.57 -3.72
C ASN A 348 -18.07 -21.84 -2.50
N GLU A 349 -19.22 -22.45 -2.68
CA GLU A 349 -20.11 -22.89 -1.59
C GLU A 349 -19.43 -23.96 -0.73
N VAL A 350 -18.89 -25.01 -1.37
CA VAL A 350 -18.16 -26.08 -0.66
C VAL A 350 -16.98 -25.51 0.17
N VAL A 351 -16.20 -24.62 -0.41
CA VAL A 351 -15.06 -23.99 0.27
C VAL A 351 -15.53 -23.09 1.41
N LYS A 352 -16.62 -22.34 1.21
CA LYS A 352 -17.21 -21.46 2.22
C LYS A 352 -17.79 -22.24 3.39
N ASP A 353 -18.41 -23.40 3.16
CA ASP A 353 -18.96 -24.25 4.21
C ASP A 353 -17.86 -24.79 5.15
N ARG A 354 -16.63 -24.93 4.66
CA ARG A 354 -15.44 -25.22 5.48
C ARG A 354 -14.90 -24.00 6.23
N GLY A 355 -15.50 -22.82 6.05
CA GLY A 355 -15.03 -21.56 6.60
C GLY A 355 -13.78 -21.00 5.91
N GLU A 356 -13.52 -21.42 4.68
CA GLU A 356 -12.39 -21.03 3.83
C GLU A 356 -12.79 -20.05 2.73
N ASN A 357 -11.83 -19.47 2.02
CA ASN A 357 -12.07 -18.46 0.99
C ASN A 357 -11.50 -18.89 -0.36
N LEU A 358 -12.38 -19.09 -1.35
CA LEU A 358 -11.99 -19.39 -2.73
C LEU A 358 -11.56 -18.14 -3.51
N GLY A 359 -10.57 -18.29 -4.38
CA GLY A 359 -10.16 -17.32 -5.38
C GLY A 359 -9.17 -17.91 -6.37
N LEU A 360 -8.77 -17.15 -7.40
CA LEU A 360 -7.79 -17.65 -8.37
C LEU A 360 -6.46 -18.04 -7.72
N TYR A 361 -6.08 -17.34 -6.67
CA TYR A 361 -4.87 -17.68 -5.91
C TYR A 361 -4.99 -19.02 -5.16
N SER A 362 -6.20 -19.54 -4.95
CA SER A 362 -6.39 -20.89 -4.38
C SER A 362 -5.73 -21.96 -5.23
N LEU A 363 -5.84 -21.86 -6.56
CA LEU A 363 -5.19 -22.79 -7.50
C LEU A 363 -3.66 -22.78 -7.36
N ARG A 364 -3.08 -21.59 -7.23
CA ARG A 364 -1.65 -21.42 -6.99
C ARG A 364 -1.23 -21.90 -5.60
N HIS A 365 -2.07 -21.71 -4.60
CA HIS A 365 -1.82 -22.26 -3.25
C HIS A 365 -1.87 -23.78 -3.25
N SER A 366 -2.75 -24.40 -4.04
CA SER A 366 -2.80 -25.86 -4.23
C SER A 366 -1.53 -26.41 -4.85
N TYR A 367 -0.92 -25.72 -5.83
CA TYR A 367 0.39 -26.10 -6.38
C TYR A 367 1.46 -26.12 -5.28
N SER A 368 1.54 -25.08 -4.47
CA SER A 368 2.50 -25.00 -3.38
C SER A 368 2.28 -26.10 -2.33
N LEU A 369 1.02 -26.34 -1.97
CA LEU A 369 0.67 -27.40 -1.04
C LEU A 369 1.07 -28.78 -1.60
N ARG A 370 0.77 -29.06 -2.86
CA ARG A 370 1.15 -30.28 -3.58
C ARG A 370 2.66 -30.50 -3.56
N GLY A 371 3.45 -29.46 -3.91
CA GLY A 371 4.90 -29.52 -3.88
C GLY A 371 5.46 -29.78 -2.47
N THR A 372 4.87 -29.15 -1.45
CA THR A 372 5.25 -29.40 -0.06
C THR A 372 4.96 -30.84 0.37
N VAL A 373 3.75 -31.34 0.06
CA VAL A 373 3.34 -32.72 0.40
C VAL A 373 4.18 -33.76 -0.32
N THR A 374 4.66 -33.47 -1.52
CA THR A 374 5.57 -34.36 -2.27
C THR A 374 7.03 -34.25 -1.83
N GLY A 375 7.36 -33.35 -0.88
CA GLY A 375 8.67 -33.22 -0.30
C GLY A 375 9.63 -32.30 -1.04
N ILE A 376 9.12 -31.45 -1.94
CA ILE A 376 9.94 -30.44 -2.62
C ILE A 376 10.37 -29.38 -1.58
N ASN A 377 11.64 -29.03 -1.60
CA ASN A 377 12.21 -28.03 -0.72
C ASN A 377 11.54 -26.66 -0.90
N SER A 378 11.24 -25.97 0.22
CA SER A 378 10.59 -24.66 0.21
C SER A 378 11.33 -23.61 -0.60
N GLY A 379 12.67 -23.66 -0.66
CA GLY A 379 13.48 -22.77 -1.51
C GLY A 379 13.23 -23.00 -2.98
N SER A 380 13.25 -24.26 -3.43
CA SER A 380 12.97 -24.65 -4.82
C SER A 380 11.54 -24.29 -5.24
N LEU A 381 10.56 -24.51 -4.35
CA LEU A 381 9.18 -24.08 -4.59
C LEU A 381 9.06 -22.56 -4.69
N ALA A 382 9.72 -21.83 -3.78
CA ALA A 382 9.73 -20.38 -3.81
C ALA A 382 10.32 -19.84 -5.11
N ASP A 383 11.45 -20.37 -5.56
CA ASP A 383 12.11 -19.99 -6.81
C ASP A 383 11.25 -20.31 -8.02
N GLY A 384 10.73 -21.52 -8.15
CA GLY A 384 9.82 -21.92 -9.23
C GLY A 384 8.54 -21.10 -9.27
N MET A 385 8.03 -20.67 -8.12
CA MET A 385 6.87 -19.79 -8.01
C MET A 385 7.21 -18.28 -8.14
N GLY A 386 8.49 -17.89 -8.17
CA GLY A 386 8.92 -16.49 -8.22
C GLY A 386 8.55 -15.72 -6.95
N HIS A 387 8.86 -16.30 -5.79
CA HIS A 387 8.75 -15.70 -4.46
C HIS A 387 10.12 -15.63 -3.79
N GLU A 388 10.30 -14.71 -2.85
CA GLU A 388 11.33 -14.85 -1.82
C GLU A 388 10.91 -15.96 -0.84
N ILE A 389 11.85 -16.74 -0.34
CA ILE A 389 11.61 -17.87 0.61
C ILE A 389 10.74 -17.41 1.79
N ARG A 390 11.08 -16.27 2.40
CA ARG A 390 10.30 -15.70 3.49
C ARG A 390 8.83 -15.42 3.11
N THR A 391 8.61 -14.89 1.93
CA THR A 391 7.24 -14.61 1.43
C THR A 391 6.49 -15.91 1.18
N HIS A 392 7.19 -16.94 0.72
CA HIS A 392 6.63 -18.28 0.54
C HIS A 392 6.22 -18.88 1.88
N GLU A 393 7.10 -18.90 2.85
CA GLU A 393 6.82 -19.42 4.19
C GLU A 393 5.67 -18.66 4.88
N GLU A 394 5.67 -17.32 4.87
CA GLU A 394 4.58 -16.51 5.45
C GLU A 394 3.22 -16.79 4.79
N ALA A 395 3.19 -17.08 3.48
CA ALA A 395 1.96 -17.40 2.76
C ALA A 395 1.46 -18.83 3.06
N TYR A 396 2.37 -19.79 3.26
CA TYR A 396 2.05 -21.21 3.32
C TYR A 396 2.20 -21.83 4.72
N GLN A 397 2.83 -21.18 5.67
CA GLN A 397 2.85 -21.62 7.08
C GLN A 397 1.45 -21.77 7.71
N LYS A 398 0.46 -21.08 7.16
CA LYS A 398 -0.94 -21.21 7.59
C LYS A 398 -1.63 -22.46 7.03
N SER A 399 -1.09 -23.07 6.00
CA SER A 399 -1.63 -24.29 5.44
C SER A 399 -1.31 -25.46 6.35
N SER A 400 -2.13 -25.58 7.36
CA SER A 400 -2.70 -26.76 7.90
C SER A 400 -1.94 -27.56 8.95
N LYS A 401 -2.66 -27.71 10.05
CA LYS A 401 -2.51 -28.86 10.98
C LYS A 401 -2.54 -30.21 10.22
N LEU A 402 -3.27 -30.30 9.11
CA LEU A 402 -3.39 -31.49 8.28
C LEU A 402 -2.09 -31.80 7.54
N THR A 403 -1.47 -30.81 6.90
CA THR A 403 -0.19 -30.98 6.19
C THR A 403 0.91 -31.44 7.13
N ARG A 404 1.01 -30.85 8.32
CA ARG A 404 1.98 -31.29 9.34
C ARG A 404 1.80 -32.76 9.70
N ARG A 405 0.57 -33.23 9.95
CA ARG A 405 0.31 -34.65 10.27
C ARG A 405 0.72 -35.55 9.11
N THR A 406 0.45 -35.16 7.88
CA THR A 406 0.80 -35.93 6.68
C THR A 406 2.31 -36.00 6.49
N GLU A 407 3.03 -34.88 6.68
CA GLU A 407 4.50 -34.85 6.60
C GLU A 407 5.15 -35.71 7.66
N PHE A 408 4.71 -35.64 8.92
CA PHE A 408 5.21 -36.50 9.98
C PHE A 408 4.86 -37.96 9.75
N ALA A 409 3.69 -38.30 9.22
CA ALA A 409 3.32 -39.65 8.86
C ALA A 409 4.20 -40.22 7.74
N LYS A 410 4.49 -39.44 6.70
CA LYS A 410 5.41 -39.80 5.61
C LYS A 410 6.83 -40.00 6.13
N ALA A 411 7.32 -39.07 6.96
CA ALA A 411 8.64 -39.20 7.56
C ALA A 411 8.74 -40.46 8.42
N ALA A 412 7.70 -40.78 9.21
CA ALA A 412 7.65 -42.00 10.00
C ALA A 412 7.64 -43.26 9.12
N GLN A 413 6.94 -43.24 7.98
CA GLN A 413 6.96 -44.34 7.01
C GLN A 413 8.37 -44.56 6.41
N LEU A 414 9.03 -43.46 6.02
CA LEU A 414 10.40 -43.51 5.47
C LEU A 414 11.43 -43.99 6.49
N LEU A 415 11.28 -43.61 7.76
CA LEU A 415 12.16 -44.02 8.84
C LEU A 415 11.82 -45.41 9.39
N GLY A 416 10.54 -45.81 9.33
CA GLY A 416 10.06 -47.13 9.79
C GLY A 416 10.04 -48.24 8.73
N GLY A 417 10.29 -47.89 7.47
CA GLY A 417 10.17 -48.78 6.30
C GLY A 417 11.39 -49.66 6.02
N LYS A 418 12.23 -49.97 7.02
CA LYS A 418 13.22 -51.07 6.96
C LYS A 418 12.92 -52.05 8.08
N LYS A 419 11.96 -52.90 7.90
CA LYS A 419 11.90 -54.22 8.46
C LYS A 419 11.68 -55.22 7.35
#